data_b1babe81d58b9f8f32792e6bb1204a68
#
_entry.id   b1babe81d58b9f8f32792e6bb1204a68
#
_cell.length_a   1.000
_cell.length_b   1.000
_cell.length_c   1.000
_cell.angle_alpha   90.00
_cell.angle_beta   90.00
_cell.angle_gamma   90.00
#
_symmetry.space_group_name_H-M   'P 1'
#
loop_
_entity.id
_entity.type
_entity.pdbx_description
1 polymer ?
#
loop_
_entity_poly.entity_id
_entity_poly.type
_entity_poly.pdbx_seq_one_letter_code
_entity_poly.pdbx_strand_id
1 'polypeptide(L)'
;SRVPYNEFDNVHPRTIYGKSKEAGEKILTQLLNRFVIIRSSWIYGIGRDFVDEVLRNVGQGKTMEVPNNQYAAPTSAKELAKVIRYFIDNEEYGLYHVVCPGSCSRYEFARTILEYSGKAGELDLYPVVIEDSARPTYSVLDNMMLRLTGIEEPKDWKAALKEYLDETGGLE
;
A
#
# COMPACT_ATOMS: atom_id res chain seq x y z
N SER A 1 14.05 14.42 -1.16
CA SER A 1 13.72 14.01 -2.53
C SER A 1 12.44 13.17 -2.48
N ARG A 2 11.53 13.43 -3.38
CA ARG A 2 10.29 12.63 -3.54
C ARG A 2 10.44 11.69 -4.73
N VAL A 3 11.51 10.89 -4.71
CA VAL A 3 11.73 9.81 -5.66
C VAL A 3 11.27 8.51 -4.99
N PRO A 4 10.49 7.65 -5.66
CA PRO A 4 10.10 6.35 -5.11
C PRO A 4 11.32 5.51 -4.75
N TYR A 5 11.23 4.79 -3.64
CA TYR A 5 12.29 3.88 -3.19
C TYR A 5 12.26 2.59 -3.99
N ASN A 6 13.39 2.19 -4.52
CA ASN A 6 13.58 0.88 -5.16
C ASN A 6 14.26 -0.12 -4.22
N GLU A 7 14.38 -1.38 -4.65
CA GLU A 7 14.90 -2.47 -3.82
C GLU A 7 16.38 -2.32 -3.47
N PHE A 8 17.14 -1.50 -4.21
CA PHE A 8 18.57 -1.25 -4.00
C PHE A 8 18.84 -0.08 -3.05
N ASP A 9 17.80 0.67 -2.67
CA ASP A 9 17.95 1.78 -1.74
C ASP A 9 18.23 1.26 -0.32
N ASN A 10 19.12 1.96 0.38
CA ASN A 10 19.43 1.65 1.78
C ASN A 10 18.22 1.89 2.67
N VAL A 11 17.92 0.93 3.54
CA VAL A 11 16.85 1.06 4.53
C VAL A 11 17.30 1.86 5.73
N HIS A 12 16.45 2.78 6.21
CA HIS A 12 16.73 3.65 7.35
C HIS A 12 15.49 3.71 8.28
N PRO A 13 15.14 2.59 8.95
CA PRO A 13 13.92 2.53 9.77
C PRO A 13 14.03 3.45 10.98
N ARG A 14 13.05 4.35 11.13
CA ARG A 14 12.94 5.27 12.26
C ARG A 14 12.06 4.75 13.39
N THR A 15 11.17 3.80 13.09
CA THR A 15 10.21 3.23 14.04
C THR A 15 10.67 1.88 14.56
N ILE A 16 10.18 1.47 15.75
CA ILE A 16 10.41 0.13 16.30
C ILE A 16 9.88 -0.93 15.32
N TYR A 17 8.69 -0.69 14.75
CA TYR A 17 8.12 -1.56 13.73
C TYR A 17 9.07 -1.74 12.51
N GLY A 18 9.55 -0.63 11.95
CA GLY A 18 10.49 -0.69 10.82
C GLY A 18 11.78 -1.43 11.17
N LYS A 19 12.36 -1.17 12.36
CA LYS A 19 13.55 -1.88 12.85
C LYS A 19 13.32 -3.38 13.01
N SER A 20 12.15 -3.79 13.50
CA SER A 20 11.82 -5.22 13.63
C SER A 20 11.68 -5.91 12.28
N LYS A 21 11.09 -5.22 11.28
CA LYS A 21 11.00 -5.74 9.91
C LYS A 21 12.37 -5.89 9.25
N GLU A 22 13.21 -4.86 9.35
CA GLU A 22 14.59 -4.91 8.85
C GLU A 22 15.40 -6.04 9.51
N ALA A 23 15.28 -6.23 10.82
CA ALA A 23 15.95 -7.31 11.53
C ALA A 23 15.48 -8.68 11.01
N GLY A 24 14.19 -8.86 10.77
CA GLY A 24 13.64 -10.09 10.18
C GLY A 24 14.19 -10.36 8.77
N GLU A 25 14.26 -9.34 7.91
CA GLU A 25 14.88 -9.47 6.58
C GLU A 25 16.34 -9.89 6.66
N LYS A 26 17.13 -9.25 7.55
CA LYS A 26 18.56 -9.58 7.77
C LYS A 26 18.75 -11.02 8.24
N ILE A 27 17.95 -11.49 9.19
CA ILE A 27 18.01 -12.86 9.68
C ILE A 27 17.69 -13.83 8.55
N LEU A 28 16.63 -13.58 7.80
CA LEU A 28 16.21 -14.44 6.69
C LEU A 28 17.31 -14.58 5.64
N THR A 29 17.91 -13.46 5.22
CA THR A 29 18.97 -13.42 4.21
C THR A 29 20.29 -14.04 4.69
N GLN A 30 20.54 -14.09 6.00
CA GLN A 30 21.71 -14.76 6.57
C GLN A 30 21.53 -16.27 6.67
N LEU A 31 20.31 -16.74 6.88
CA LEU A 31 20.03 -18.16 7.12
C LEU A 31 19.65 -18.94 5.85
N LEU A 32 19.08 -18.27 4.84
CA LEU A 32 18.55 -18.92 3.65
C LEU A 32 19.18 -18.35 2.38
N ASN A 33 19.53 -19.26 1.47
CA ASN A 33 20.00 -18.89 0.12
C ASN A 33 18.83 -18.77 -0.89
N ARG A 34 17.68 -19.40 -0.59
CA ARG A 34 16.46 -19.36 -1.40
C ARG A 34 15.36 -18.75 -0.57
N PHE A 35 15.01 -17.51 -0.86
CA PHE A 35 13.98 -16.77 -0.15
C PHE A 35 13.30 -15.76 -1.09
N VAL A 36 12.08 -15.40 -0.77
CA VAL A 36 11.38 -14.26 -1.36
C VAL A 36 10.99 -13.32 -0.24
N ILE A 37 11.49 -12.10 -0.28
CA ILE A 37 11.05 -11.01 0.59
C ILE A 37 10.23 -10.06 -0.27
N ILE A 38 9.00 -9.83 0.13
CA ILE A 38 8.11 -8.89 -0.52
C ILE A 38 7.86 -7.71 0.42
N ARG A 39 8.26 -6.51 -0.01
CA ARG A 39 7.88 -5.25 0.63
C ARG A 39 6.70 -4.64 -0.09
N SER A 40 5.69 -4.25 0.65
CA SER A 40 4.48 -3.63 0.13
C SER A 40 4.04 -2.44 0.97
N SER A 41 3.05 -1.69 0.50
CA SER A 41 2.60 -0.45 1.14
C SER A 41 1.07 -0.35 1.12
N TRP A 42 0.50 0.21 2.19
CA TRP A 42 -0.93 0.51 2.35
C TRP A 42 -1.86 -0.57 1.78
N ILE A 43 -1.62 -1.83 2.19
CA ILE A 43 -2.41 -2.97 1.73
C ILE A 43 -3.86 -2.82 2.22
N TYR A 44 -4.80 -3.03 1.30
CA TYR A 44 -6.23 -3.08 1.56
C TYR A 44 -6.87 -4.31 0.91
N GLY A 45 -7.99 -4.77 1.47
CA GLY A 45 -8.71 -5.95 0.99
C GLY A 45 -9.87 -6.31 1.90
N ILE A 46 -10.26 -7.58 1.94
CA ILE A 46 -11.34 -8.04 2.80
C ILE A 46 -10.91 -7.96 4.27
N GLY A 47 -11.65 -7.18 5.08
CA GLY A 47 -11.40 -7.04 6.52
C GLY A 47 -11.36 -5.59 6.97
N ARG A 48 -10.75 -5.36 8.14
CA ARG A 48 -10.64 -4.03 8.72
C ARG A 48 -9.36 -3.36 8.24
N ASP A 49 -9.51 -2.46 7.29
CA ASP A 49 -8.45 -1.63 6.75
C ASP A 49 -8.90 -0.17 6.57
N PHE A 50 -8.12 0.63 5.87
CA PHE A 50 -8.44 2.04 5.69
C PHE A 50 -9.62 2.26 4.73
N VAL A 51 -9.83 1.40 3.74
CA VAL A 51 -10.98 1.49 2.82
C VAL A 51 -12.26 1.24 3.62
N ASP A 52 -12.28 0.17 4.41
CA ASP A 52 -13.37 -0.17 5.33
C ASP A 52 -13.60 0.94 6.38
N GLU A 53 -12.54 1.54 6.92
CA GLU A 53 -12.64 2.67 7.85
C GLU A 53 -13.36 3.87 7.22
N VAL A 54 -12.97 4.28 6.01
CA VAL A 54 -13.59 5.39 5.29
C VAL A 54 -15.06 5.09 5.01
N LEU A 55 -15.38 3.92 4.47
CA LEU A 55 -16.75 3.55 4.09
C LEU A 55 -17.68 3.43 5.30
N ARG A 56 -17.20 2.90 6.43
CA ARG A 56 -18.00 2.83 7.66
C ARG A 56 -18.31 4.19 8.30
N ASN A 57 -17.55 5.22 8.02
CA ASN A 57 -17.84 6.57 8.52
C ASN A 57 -18.84 7.33 7.64
N VAL A 58 -19.16 6.81 6.46
CA VAL A 58 -20.19 7.38 5.59
C VAL A 58 -21.57 7.35 6.26
N GLY A 59 -22.33 8.41 6.11
CA GLY A 59 -23.71 8.50 6.63
C GLY A 59 -23.84 8.64 8.16
N GLN A 60 -22.71 8.72 8.90
CA GLN A 60 -22.75 8.85 10.36
C GLN A 60 -22.82 10.32 10.85
N GLY A 61 -22.89 11.29 9.96
CA GLY A 61 -22.88 12.71 10.32
C GLY A 61 -21.58 13.16 11.01
N LYS A 62 -20.49 12.42 10.81
CA LYS A 62 -19.15 12.70 11.35
C LYS A 62 -18.27 13.30 10.30
N THR A 63 -17.23 13.97 10.77
CA THR A 63 -16.12 14.41 9.94
C THR A 63 -14.92 13.48 10.14
N MET A 64 -14.06 13.32 9.11
CA MET A 64 -12.86 12.53 9.21
C MET A 64 -11.63 13.38 8.87
N GLU A 65 -10.73 13.55 9.82
CA GLU A 65 -9.43 14.18 9.59
C GLU A 65 -8.47 13.16 8.97
N VAL A 66 -7.91 13.51 7.81
CA VAL A 66 -7.04 12.60 7.06
C VAL A 66 -5.73 13.28 6.67
N PRO A 67 -4.56 12.65 6.96
CA PRO A 67 -3.27 13.23 6.61
C PRO A 67 -3.12 13.47 5.10
N ASN A 68 -2.72 14.69 4.72
CA ASN A 68 -2.42 15.02 3.33
C ASN A 68 -0.91 15.09 3.03
N ASN A 69 -0.07 14.93 4.08
CA ASN A 69 1.38 14.94 3.99
C ASN A 69 2.02 13.55 4.15
N GLN A 70 1.23 12.48 4.14
CA GLN A 70 1.72 11.11 4.11
C GLN A 70 1.42 10.50 2.74
N TYR A 71 2.47 10.07 2.03
CA TYR A 71 2.39 9.55 0.66
C TYR A 71 2.86 8.10 0.59
N ALA A 72 2.09 7.25 -0.10
CA ALA A 72 2.44 5.88 -0.41
C ALA A 72 1.67 5.38 -1.64
N ALA A 73 1.85 4.11 -2.00
CA ALA A 73 1.07 3.42 -3.02
C ALA A 73 0.04 2.51 -2.36
N PRO A 74 -1.27 2.82 -2.43
CA PRO A 74 -2.31 1.88 -1.96
C PRO A 74 -2.23 0.59 -2.78
N THR A 75 -2.19 -0.55 -2.11
CA THR A 75 -1.97 -1.84 -2.78
C THR A 75 -3.11 -2.81 -2.46
N SER A 76 -3.79 -3.28 -3.50
CA SER A 76 -4.83 -4.30 -3.37
C SER A 76 -4.23 -5.63 -2.93
N ALA A 77 -4.79 -6.23 -1.89
CA ALA A 77 -4.41 -7.57 -1.44
C ALA A 77 -4.61 -8.62 -2.55
N LYS A 78 -5.62 -8.45 -3.43
CA LYS A 78 -5.86 -9.30 -4.59
C LYS A 78 -4.70 -9.21 -5.60
N GLU A 79 -4.22 -8.00 -5.91
CA GLU A 79 -3.08 -7.81 -6.82
C GLU A 79 -1.79 -8.35 -6.20
N LEU A 80 -1.56 -8.09 -4.91
CA LEU A 80 -0.42 -8.64 -4.18
C LEU A 80 -0.43 -10.18 -4.19
N ALA A 81 -1.59 -10.79 -3.97
CA ALA A 81 -1.74 -12.25 -3.97
C ALA A 81 -1.41 -12.89 -5.33
N LYS A 82 -1.70 -12.21 -6.46
CA LYS A 82 -1.31 -12.69 -7.80
C LYS A 82 0.21 -12.80 -7.93
N VAL A 83 0.94 -11.79 -7.47
CA VAL A 83 2.41 -11.80 -7.53
C VAL A 83 2.99 -12.81 -6.55
N ILE A 84 2.43 -12.93 -5.32
CA ILE A 84 2.83 -13.99 -4.38
C ILE A 84 2.62 -15.37 -5.00
N ARG A 85 1.50 -15.61 -5.68
CA ARG A 85 1.22 -16.87 -6.38
C ARG A 85 2.28 -17.16 -7.44
N TYR A 86 2.69 -16.15 -8.22
CA TYR A 86 3.76 -16.29 -9.19
C TYR A 86 5.05 -16.82 -8.54
N PHE A 87 5.49 -16.25 -7.40
CA PHE A 87 6.68 -16.71 -6.68
C PHE A 87 6.56 -18.12 -6.11
N ILE A 88 5.35 -18.58 -5.76
CA ILE A 88 5.11 -19.95 -5.29
C ILE A 88 5.26 -20.96 -6.45
N ASP A 89 4.82 -20.56 -7.64
CA ASP A 89 4.81 -21.44 -8.80
C ASP A 89 6.15 -21.41 -9.60
N ASN A 90 7.04 -20.46 -9.31
CA ASN A 90 8.31 -20.27 -10.02
C ASN A 90 9.49 -20.18 -9.03
N GLU A 91 10.66 -20.60 -9.46
CA GLU A 91 11.88 -20.58 -8.63
C GLU A 91 12.60 -19.22 -8.71
N GLU A 92 11.86 -18.13 -8.50
CA GLU A 92 12.41 -16.79 -8.44
C GLU A 92 12.66 -16.39 -6.98
N TYR A 93 13.89 -15.97 -6.67
CA TYR A 93 14.31 -15.63 -5.31
C TYR A 93 14.83 -14.21 -5.24
N GLY A 94 14.73 -13.59 -4.07
CA GLY A 94 15.27 -12.27 -3.82
C GLY A 94 14.35 -11.35 -3.04
N LEU A 95 14.69 -10.06 -3.10
CA LEU A 95 13.92 -8.97 -2.51
C LEU A 95 13.16 -8.24 -3.63
N TYR A 96 11.87 -8.09 -3.44
CA TYR A 96 10.97 -7.42 -4.39
C TYR A 96 10.10 -6.39 -3.68
N HIS A 97 9.92 -5.24 -4.29
CA HIS A 97 8.81 -4.37 -4.00
C HIS A 97 7.60 -4.81 -4.83
N VAL A 98 6.45 -4.94 -4.19
CA VAL A 98 5.19 -5.29 -4.86
C VAL A 98 4.12 -4.34 -4.39
N VAL A 99 3.90 -3.28 -5.14
CA VAL A 99 2.87 -2.27 -4.90
C VAL A 99 2.08 -2.04 -6.17
N CYS A 100 0.84 -1.61 -6.05
CA CYS A 100 0.11 -1.08 -7.19
C CYS A 100 0.78 0.23 -7.63
N PRO A 101 1.21 0.37 -8.91
CA PRO A 101 1.86 1.56 -9.41
C PRO A 101 1.07 2.85 -9.18
N GLY A 102 1.80 3.97 -9.10
CA GLY A 102 1.26 5.27 -8.74
C GLY A 102 1.40 5.57 -7.24
N SER A 103 1.03 6.77 -6.85
CA SER A 103 1.09 7.21 -5.45
C SER A 103 0.05 8.28 -5.18
N CYS A 104 -0.38 8.39 -3.93
CA CYS A 104 -1.27 9.44 -3.48
C CYS A 104 -1.00 9.78 -2.00
N SER A 105 -1.53 10.92 -1.56
CA SER A 105 -1.63 11.20 -0.13
C SER A 105 -2.73 10.34 0.51
N ARG A 106 -2.68 10.19 1.83
CA ARG A 106 -3.74 9.49 2.57
C ARG A 106 -5.10 10.15 2.35
N TYR A 107 -5.12 11.50 2.28
CA TYR A 107 -6.32 12.28 1.99
C TYR A 107 -6.86 12.01 0.56
N GLU A 108 -5.98 12.02 -0.45
CA GLU A 108 -6.39 11.69 -1.82
C GLU A 108 -6.93 10.27 -1.94
N PHE A 109 -6.34 9.32 -1.20
CA PHE A 109 -6.84 7.95 -1.17
C PHE A 109 -8.26 7.89 -0.59
N ALA A 110 -8.52 8.52 0.57
CA ALA A 110 -9.86 8.59 1.17
C ALA A 110 -10.88 9.22 0.22
N ARG A 111 -10.51 10.33 -0.43
CA ARG A 111 -11.36 11.01 -1.40
C ARG A 111 -11.70 10.11 -2.59
N THR A 112 -10.70 9.39 -3.12
CA THR A 112 -10.92 8.48 -4.26
C THR A 112 -11.81 7.29 -3.88
N ILE A 113 -11.70 6.79 -2.63
CA ILE A 113 -12.61 5.74 -2.11
C ILE A 113 -14.06 6.22 -2.17
N LEU A 114 -14.36 7.42 -1.64
CA LEU A 114 -15.71 7.99 -1.67
C LEU A 114 -16.21 8.24 -3.11
N GLU A 115 -15.34 8.74 -3.97
CA GLU A 115 -15.67 9.01 -5.37
C GLU A 115 -16.03 7.71 -6.11
N TYR A 116 -15.21 6.66 -5.98
CA TYR A 116 -15.40 5.40 -6.70
C TYR A 116 -16.50 4.52 -6.12
N SER A 117 -16.83 4.67 -4.83
CA SER A 117 -17.98 4.00 -4.20
C SER A 117 -19.31 4.74 -4.44
N GLY A 118 -19.32 5.88 -5.15
CA GLY A 118 -20.51 6.69 -5.37
C GLY A 118 -20.99 7.45 -4.14
N LYS A 119 -20.18 7.52 -3.09
CA LYS A 119 -20.51 8.13 -1.78
C LYS A 119 -19.85 9.52 -1.59
N ALA A 120 -19.49 10.17 -2.71
CA ALA A 120 -18.93 11.52 -2.69
C ALA A 120 -19.90 12.52 -2.05
N GLY A 121 -19.43 13.27 -1.03
CA GLY A 121 -20.26 14.23 -0.28
C GLY A 121 -21.05 13.63 0.90
N GLU A 122 -21.00 12.33 1.14
CA GLU A 122 -21.64 11.67 2.27
C GLU A 122 -20.76 11.59 3.53
N LEU A 123 -19.49 11.97 3.41
CA LEU A 123 -18.53 12.09 4.50
C LEU A 123 -17.65 13.32 4.29
N ASP A 124 -17.62 14.20 5.26
CA ASP A 124 -16.75 15.38 5.25
C ASP A 124 -15.32 14.99 5.60
N LEU A 125 -14.41 15.10 4.62
CA LEU A 125 -12.99 14.85 4.79
C LEU A 125 -12.23 16.16 5.00
N TYR A 126 -11.44 16.24 6.08
CA TYR A 126 -10.57 17.38 6.36
C TYR A 126 -9.11 16.99 6.19
N PRO A 127 -8.36 17.66 5.27
CA PRO A 127 -6.92 17.42 5.14
C PRO A 127 -6.19 18.00 6.34
N VAL A 128 -5.36 17.19 6.99
CA VAL A 128 -4.52 17.61 8.11
C VAL A 128 -3.05 17.36 7.80
N VAL A 129 -2.17 18.15 8.41
CA VAL A 129 -0.72 17.94 8.40
C VAL A 129 -0.31 17.36 9.74
N ILE A 130 0.32 16.19 9.74
CA ILE A 130 0.84 15.58 10.97
C ILE A 130 2.36 15.77 10.98
N GLU A 131 2.85 16.57 11.92
CA GLU A 131 4.27 16.93 12.03
C GLU A 131 5.09 15.82 12.70
N ASP A 132 4.64 15.30 13.83
CA ASP A 132 5.35 14.29 14.63
C ASP A 132 4.76 12.88 14.47
N SER A 133 4.56 12.46 13.23
CA SER A 133 4.04 11.12 12.96
C SER A 133 5.11 10.05 13.14
N ALA A 134 4.77 8.96 13.82
CA ALA A 134 5.56 7.74 13.80
C ALA A 134 5.61 7.11 12.40
N ARG A 135 4.68 7.46 11.51
CA ARG A 135 4.67 7.02 10.11
C ARG A 135 5.49 7.97 9.24
N PRO A 136 6.26 7.48 8.27
CA PRO A 136 7.00 8.34 7.35
C PRO A 136 6.04 9.19 6.50
N THR A 137 6.45 10.41 6.20
CA THR A 137 5.71 11.30 5.29
C THR A 137 5.77 10.84 3.84
N TYR A 138 6.80 10.08 3.48
CA TYR A 138 6.98 9.52 2.14
C TYR A 138 7.47 8.07 2.22
N SER A 139 6.68 7.15 1.71
CA SER A 139 6.97 5.72 1.68
C SER A 139 6.53 5.06 0.36
N VAL A 140 6.63 5.83 -0.73
CA VAL A 140 6.31 5.33 -2.07
C VAL A 140 7.41 4.37 -2.51
N LEU A 141 7.03 3.17 -2.91
CA LEU A 141 7.92 2.13 -3.43
C LEU A 141 7.82 2.09 -4.96
N ASP A 142 8.91 1.68 -5.59
CA ASP A 142 9.02 1.38 -7.01
C ASP A 142 9.28 -0.11 -7.20
N ASN A 143 8.56 -0.76 -8.12
CA ASN A 143 8.67 -2.20 -8.41
C ASN A 143 9.82 -2.49 -9.40
N MET A 144 11.01 -1.95 -9.17
CA MET A 144 12.11 -2.05 -10.13
C MET A 144 12.48 -3.51 -10.42
N MET A 145 12.55 -4.35 -9.39
CA MET A 145 12.92 -5.76 -9.56
C MET A 145 11.89 -6.56 -10.35
N LEU A 146 10.58 -6.30 -10.19
CA LEU A 146 9.58 -6.96 -11.02
C LEU A 146 9.82 -6.67 -12.51
N ARG A 147 10.09 -5.41 -12.86
CA ARG A 147 10.38 -5.01 -14.24
C ARG A 147 11.68 -5.61 -14.77
N LEU A 148 12.75 -5.63 -13.96
CA LEU A 148 14.05 -6.19 -14.36
C LEU A 148 13.99 -7.71 -14.58
N THR A 149 13.16 -8.42 -13.85
CA THR A 149 12.98 -9.87 -13.98
C THR A 149 11.86 -10.27 -14.95
N GLY A 150 11.15 -9.29 -15.52
CA GLY A 150 10.05 -9.54 -16.46
C GLY A 150 8.78 -10.08 -15.81
N ILE A 151 8.65 -9.95 -14.48
CA ILE A 151 7.44 -10.31 -13.74
C ILE A 151 6.41 -9.19 -13.91
N GLU A 152 5.17 -9.56 -14.22
CA GLU A 152 4.08 -8.59 -14.43
C GLU A 152 3.83 -7.78 -13.15
N GLU A 153 3.80 -6.44 -13.30
CA GLU A 153 3.46 -5.54 -12.20
C GLU A 153 1.96 -5.61 -11.88
N PRO A 154 1.57 -5.35 -10.60
CA PRO A 154 0.17 -5.11 -10.25
C PRO A 154 -0.46 -4.01 -11.10
N LYS A 155 -1.79 -4.00 -11.18
CA LYS A 155 -2.54 -2.89 -11.79
C LYS A 155 -2.25 -1.57 -11.08
N ASP A 156 -2.40 -0.44 -11.79
CA ASP A 156 -2.42 0.90 -11.17
C ASP A 156 -3.39 0.95 -9.98
N TRP A 157 -3.02 1.68 -8.92
CA TRP A 157 -3.77 1.69 -7.67
C TRP A 157 -5.22 2.16 -7.81
N LYS A 158 -5.52 3.06 -8.75
CA LYS A 158 -6.90 3.51 -9.00
C LYS A 158 -7.71 2.44 -9.69
N ALA A 159 -7.12 1.75 -10.66
CA ALA A 159 -7.77 0.63 -11.34
C ALA A 159 -8.04 -0.53 -10.37
N ALA A 160 -7.05 -0.86 -9.52
CA ALA A 160 -7.19 -1.90 -8.51
C ALA A 160 -8.23 -1.54 -7.43
N LEU A 161 -8.29 -0.26 -7.00
CA LEU A 161 -9.29 0.21 -6.05
C LEU A 161 -10.70 0.15 -6.65
N LYS A 162 -10.85 0.59 -7.90
CA LYS A 162 -12.15 0.54 -8.57
C LYS A 162 -12.66 -0.90 -8.67
N GLU A 163 -11.81 -1.83 -9.12
CA GLU A 163 -12.16 -3.25 -9.21
C GLU A 163 -12.59 -3.81 -7.85
N TYR A 164 -11.85 -3.49 -6.79
CA TYR A 164 -12.16 -3.92 -5.42
C TYR A 164 -13.53 -3.41 -4.96
N LEU A 165 -13.83 -2.12 -5.17
CA LEU A 165 -15.11 -1.54 -4.77
C LEU A 165 -16.28 -2.09 -5.60
N ASP A 166 -16.09 -2.31 -6.90
CA ASP A 166 -17.09 -2.91 -7.78
C ASP A 166 -17.43 -4.36 -7.35
N GLU A 167 -16.41 -5.14 -6.94
CA GLU A 167 -16.57 -6.55 -6.49
C GLU A 167 -17.21 -6.68 -5.09
N THR A 168 -16.95 -5.70 -4.22
CA THR A 168 -17.46 -5.74 -2.84
C THR A 168 -18.75 -4.97 -2.65
N GLY A 169 -19.33 -4.42 -3.72
CA GLY A 169 -20.54 -3.59 -3.66
C GLY A 169 -20.35 -2.30 -2.87
N GLY A 170 -19.10 -1.82 -2.74
CA GLY A 170 -18.76 -0.68 -1.91
C GLY A 170 -18.96 -0.94 -0.41
N LEU A 171 -18.92 -2.23 0.01
CA LEU A 171 -19.24 -2.71 1.37
C LEU A 171 -20.60 -2.18 1.81
N GLU A 172 -21.69 -2.83 1.32
CA GLU A 172 -23.11 -2.55 1.64
C GLU A 172 -23.37 -2.26 3.11
#